data_8858d7795658d925dce3b1cb045958cd
#
_entry.id   8858d7795658d925dce3b1cb045958cd
#
_cell.length_a   1.000
_cell.length_b   1.000
_cell.length_c   1.000
_cell.angle_alpha   90.00
_cell.angle_beta   90.00
_cell.angle_gamma   90.00
#
_symmetry.space_group_name_H-M   'P 1'
#
loop_
_entity.id
_entity.type
_entity.pdbx_description
1 polymer ?
#
loop_
_entity_poly.entity_id
_entity_poly.type
_entity_poly.pdbx_seq_one_letter_code
_entity_poly.pdbx_strand_id
1 'polypeptide(L)'
;VRGAAANAGCFRIGQKSARRLISGVVQEYHRLLEHVLARGQPRTDRTGTGTIGVFGAQARFDLRETFPVVTTKKLHLRSIIHELLWFLRGDTNVRYLRENGVTIWDEWADANGDLGPIYGSQWRSWRGADGRTVDQMAEAVRLIRGTPDSRRIIVSAWNPAELDRMALPACHVLFQFHVQDGELSCQLYQRSADLFLGVPFNIASYALLTLMMAQVTGLRPGEFVHTFGDLHLYANHLAQAREQLGREPRALPRMRLNPARRRLEDFVYEDFTLEGYDPHPAIKAPVAV
;
A
#
# COMPACT_ATOMS: atom_id res chain seq x y z
N VAL A 1 -25.53 4.22 -61.60
CA VAL A 1 -26.06 5.47 -61.02
C VAL A 1 -26.35 5.21 -59.55
N ARG A 2 -25.81 6.11 -58.68
CA ARG A 2 -25.88 6.23 -57.22
C ARG A 2 -24.80 5.44 -56.48
N GLY A 3 -23.77 5.93 -56.01
CA GLY A 3 -23.27 6.90 -55.08
C GLY A 3 -23.47 6.42 -53.64
N ALA A 4 -22.48 5.73 -53.02
CA ALA A 4 -22.47 5.43 -51.60
C ALA A 4 -21.49 6.39 -50.87
N ALA A 5 -22.01 7.22 -50.02
CA ALA A 5 -21.27 8.11 -49.16
C ALA A 5 -20.55 7.33 -48.05
N ALA A 6 -19.25 7.54 -47.94
CA ALA A 6 -18.45 7.06 -46.82
C ALA A 6 -18.78 7.81 -45.53
N ASN A 7 -19.21 7.11 -44.49
CA ASN A 7 -19.49 7.69 -43.18
C ASN A 7 -18.22 7.66 -42.34
N ALA A 8 -17.67 8.84 -42.12
CA ALA A 8 -16.59 9.10 -41.19
C ALA A 8 -17.11 9.06 -39.75
N GLY A 9 -16.98 7.90 -39.10
CA GLY A 9 -17.42 7.67 -37.72
C GLY A 9 -16.37 6.92 -36.91
N CYS A 10 -15.12 7.35 -36.95
CA CYS A 10 -14.08 6.79 -36.07
C CYS A 10 -13.30 7.96 -35.46
N PHE A 11 -13.37 8.14 -34.18
CA PHE A 11 -12.54 8.97 -33.29
C PHE A 11 -13.38 9.74 -32.25
N ARG A 12 -14.02 9.00 -31.31
CA ARG A 12 -14.44 9.60 -30.00
C ARG A 12 -14.47 8.64 -28.82
N ILE A 13 -13.86 7.45 -28.94
CA ILE A 13 -13.84 6.47 -27.83
C ILE A 13 -12.63 6.67 -26.91
N GLY A 14 -11.53 7.24 -27.38
CA GLY A 14 -10.29 7.38 -26.60
C GLY A 14 -10.31 8.40 -25.46
N GLN A 15 -10.98 9.52 -25.62
CA GLN A 15 -10.93 10.62 -24.62
C GLN A 15 -11.80 10.37 -23.38
N LYS A 16 -12.92 9.67 -23.48
CA LYS A 16 -13.76 9.33 -22.32
C LYS A 16 -13.16 8.21 -21.47
N SER A 17 -12.45 7.28 -22.09
CA SER A 17 -11.71 6.18 -21.41
C SER A 17 -10.53 6.73 -20.63
N ALA A 18 -9.71 7.61 -21.24
CA ALA A 18 -8.57 8.24 -20.60
C ALA A 18 -8.96 9.12 -19.40
N ARG A 19 -10.02 9.92 -19.51
CA ARG A 19 -10.54 10.71 -18.38
C ARG A 19 -11.06 9.85 -17.24
N ARG A 20 -11.63 8.67 -17.51
CA ARG A 20 -12.13 7.74 -16.50
C ARG A 20 -10.98 7.02 -15.75
N LEU A 21 -9.84 6.77 -16.40
CA LEU A 21 -8.65 6.19 -15.80
C LEU A 21 -7.85 7.22 -14.95
N ILE A 22 -7.80 8.47 -15.39
CA ILE A 22 -7.10 9.56 -14.68
C ILE A 22 -7.78 9.88 -13.34
N SER A 23 -9.08 9.65 -13.22
CA SER A 23 -9.88 10.08 -12.07
C SER A 23 -9.98 9.04 -10.93
N GLY A 24 -9.83 7.74 -11.21
CA GLY A 24 -10.25 6.67 -10.28
C GLY A 24 -9.44 6.61 -8.96
N VAL A 25 -8.13 6.60 -9.01
CA VAL A 25 -7.27 6.26 -7.86
C VAL A 25 -7.07 7.43 -6.88
N VAL A 26 -6.78 8.63 -7.39
CA VAL A 26 -6.65 9.81 -6.51
C VAL A 26 -8.01 10.18 -5.95
N GLN A 27 -9.09 9.97 -6.71
CA GLN A 27 -10.47 10.16 -6.25
C GLN A 27 -10.82 9.20 -5.11
N GLU A 28 -10.35 7.93 -5.14
CA GLU A 28 -10.58 7.00 -4.03
C GLU A 28 -9.95 7.49 -2.73
N TYR A 29 -8.68 7.94 -2.78
CA TYR A 29 -8.02 8.51 -1.60
C TYR A 29 -8.66 9.84 -1.16
N HIS A 30 -9.01 10.74 -2.11
CA HIS A 30 -9.72 11.98 -1.80
C HIS A 30 -11.07 11.72 -1.16
N ARG A 31 -11.85 10.73 -1.64
CA ARG A 31 -13.12 10.33 -1.01
C ARG A 31 -12.94 9.90 0.44
N LEU A 32 -11.84 9.20 0.78
CA LEU A 32 -11.53 8.88 2.17
C LEU A 32 -11.26 10.14 3.00
N LEU A 33 -10.49 11.11 2.49
CA LEU A 33 -10.25 12.40 3.15
C LEU A 33 -11.57 13.17 3.37
N GLU A 34 -12.38 13.31 2.34
CA GLU A 34 -13.70 13.97 2.39
C GLU A 34 -14.61 13.26 3.40
N HIS A 35 -14.64 11.94 3.37
CA HIS A 35 -15.46 11.12 4.27
C HIS A 35 -15.09 11.37 5.74
N VAL A 36 -13.80 11.33 6.08
CA VAL A 36 -13.34 11.57 7.46
C VAL A 36 -13.56 13.02 7.87
N LEU A 37 -13.31 13.99 7.01
CA LEU A 37 -13.57 15.42 7.30
C LEU A 37 -15.05 15.71 7.52
N ALA A 38 -15.96 15.03 6.80
CA ALA A 38 -17.40 15.25 6.88
C ALA A 38 -18.11 14.43 7.98
N ARG A 39 -17.60 13.24 8.31
CA ARG A 39 -18.28 12.28 9.18
C ARG A 39 -17.48 11.87 10.42
N GLY A 40 -16.17 12.20 10.45
CA GLY A 40 -15.28 11.83 11.54
C GLY A 40 -15.73 12.38 12.88
N GLN A 41 -15.67 11.54 13.91
CA GLN A 41 -15.97 11.93 15.29
C GLN A 41 -14.66 12.20 16.03
N PRO A 42 -14.60 13.23 16.88
CA PRO A 42 -13.42 13.50 17.71
C PRO A 42 -13.13 12.34 18.67
N ARG A 43 -11.85 12.00 18.82
CA ARG A 43 -11.35 11.03 19.78
C ARG A 43 -10.03 11.48 20.37
N THR A 44 -9.82 11.18 21.64
CA THR A 44 -8.49 11.22 22.26
C THR A 44 -7.67 10.04 21.76
N ASP A 45 -6.37 10.20 21.70
CA ASP A 45 -5.42 9.16 21.31
C ASP A 45 -4.25 9.10 22.29
N ARG A 46 -3.39 8.07 22.13
CA ARG A 46 -2.22 7.84 22.98
C ARG A 46 -1.22 9.00 22.94
N THR A 47 -1.13 9.71 21.83
CA THR A 47 -0.16 10.81 21.63
C THR A 47 -0.62 12.13 22.26
N GLY A 48 -1.89 12.23 22.67
CA GLY A 48 -2.49 13.47 23.16
C GLY A 48 -2.78 14.53 22.09
N THR A 49 -2.49 14.24 20.80
CA THR A 49 -2.77 15.14 19.68
C THR A 49 -4.26 15.25 19.39
N GLY A 50 -5.00 14.18 19.64
CA GLY A 50 -6.40 14.04 19.25
C GLY A 50 -6.57 13.71 17.76
N THR A 51 -7.67 13.05 17.44
CA THR A 51 -8.02 12.65 16.07
C THR A 51 -9.48 12.96 15.76
N ILE A 52 -9.82 13.03 14.48
CA ILE A 52 -11.17 12.79 13.99
C ILE A 52 -11.13 11.51 13.14
N GLY A 53 -12.08 10.62 13.32
CA GLY A 53 -12.07 9.34 12.64
C GLY A 53 -13.43 8.73 12.39
N VAL A 54 -13.45 7.74 11.51
CA VAL A 54 -14.59 6.87 11.20
C VAL A 54 -14.19 5.41 11.43
N PHE A 55 -15.14 4.58 11.78
CA PHE A 55 -14.90 3.14 11.91
C PHE A 55 -15.49 2.41 10.70
N GLY A 56 -14.62 1.70 9.98
CA GLY A 56 -14.99 0.96 8.78
C GLY A 56 -15.03 1.81 7.52
N ALA A 57 -14.09 1.57 6.63
CA ALA A 57 -14.06 2.13 5.27
C ALA A 57 -13.32 1.19 4.33
N GLN A 58 -13.51 1.38 3.02
CA GLN A 58 -12.79 0.61 2.00
C GLN A 58 -12.53 1.48 0.76
N ALA A 59 -11.36 1.26 0.15
CA ALA A 59 -10.99 1.82 -1.14
C ALA A 59 -10.47 0.73 -2.08
N ARG A 60 -10.63 0.92 -3.40
CA ARG A 60 -10.17 -0.02 -4.44
C ARG A 60 -9.31 0.69 -5.45
N PHE A 61 -8.22 0.03 -5.85
CA PHE A 61 -7.22 0.57 -6.76
C PHE A 61 -6.95 -0.45 -7.88
N ASP A 62 -7.25 -0.07 -9.12
CA ASP A 62 -6.94 -0.87 -10.30
C ASP A 62 -5.44 -0.79 -10.61
N LEU A 63 -4.76 -1.94 -10.63
CA LEU A 63 -3.32 -2.04 -10.86
C LEU A 63 -2.95 -2.45 -12.28
N ARG A 64 -3.92 -2.67 -13.18
CA ARG A 64 -3.69 -3.19 -14.53
C ARG A 64 -2.89 -2.23 -15.40
N GLU A 65 -3.20 -0.94 -15.30
CA GLU A 65 -2.64 0.09 -16.18
C GLU A 65 -1.79 1.15 -15.46
N THR A 66 -2.09 1.42 -14.19
CA THR A 66 -1.49 2.53 -13.43
C THR A 66 -1.06 2.09 -12.04
N PHE A 67 -0.18 2.88 -11.42
CA PHE A 67 0.28 2.67 -10.07
C PHE A 67 -0.35 3.68 -9.11
N PRO A 68 -0.99 3.25 -8.00
CA PRO A 68 -1.80 4.10 -7.13
C PRO A 68 -0.95 4.89 -6.13
N VAL A 69 -0.03 5.70 -6.60
CA VAL A 69 0.66 6.70 -5.80
C VAL A 69 -0.04 8.06 -5.97
N VAL A 70 -0.36 8.72 -4.86
CA VAL A 70 -1.06 10.00 -4.90
C VAL A 70 -0.23 11.06 -5.63
N THR A 71 -0.91 11.88 -6.46
CA THR A 71 -0.28 12.96 -7.22
C THR A 71 -0.54 14.35 -6.64
N THR A 72 -1.47 14.44 -5.69
CA THR A 72 -1.83 15.71 -5.01
C THR A 72 -0.85 16.13 -3.91
N LYS A 73 0.09 15.24 -3.57
CA LYS A 73 1.33 15.57 -2.84
C LYS A 73 2.42 14.57 -3.22
N LYS A 74 3.67 15.03 -3.20
CA LYS A 74 4.84 14.16 -3.44
C LYS A 74 5.05 13.22 -2.26
N LEU A 75 5.18 11.93 -2.54
CA LEU A 75 5.58 10.90 -1.58
C LEU A 75 7.08 10.56 -1.72
N HIS A 76 7.68 10.09 -0.63
CA HIS A 76 9.06 9.64 -0.61
C HIS A 76 9.13 8.16 -1.00
N LEU A 77 9.06 7.87 -2.31
CA LEU A 77 9.01 6.52 -2.86
C LEU A 77 10.18 5.63 -2.39
N ARG A 78 11.37 6.23 -2.21
CA ARG A 78 12.54 5.50 -1.70
C ARG A 78 12.23 4.81 -0.37
N SER A 79 11.61 5.51 0.57
CA SER A 79 11.23 4.92 1.87
C SER A 79 10.24 3.79 1.69
N ILE A 80 9.24 3.94 0.82
CA ILE A 80 8.21 2.91 0.57
C ILE A 80 8.85 1.62 0.04
N ILE A 81 9.74 1.73 -0.95
CA ILE A 81 10.40 0.56 -1.55
C ILE A 81 11.32 -0.12 -0.55
N HIS A 82 12.20 0.64 0.15
CA HIS A 82 13.13 0.04 1.11
C HIS A 82 12.41 -0.59 2.31
N GLU A 83 11.32 0.02 2.81
CA GLU A 83 10.50 -0.57 3.87
C GLU A 83 9.89 -1.90 3.44
N LEU A 84 9.31 -1.97 2.24
CA LEU A 84 8.74 -3.22 1.73
C LEU A 84 9.81 -4.30 1.54
N LEU A 85 10.97 -3.96 0.97
CA LEU A 85 12.09 -4.89 0.83
C LEU A 85 12.60 -5.37 2.18
N TRP A 86 12.64 -4.52 3.18
CA TRP A 86 13.02 -4.83 4.55
C TRP A 86 12.04 -5.81 5.20
N PHE A 87 10.73 -5.60 5.07
CA PHE A 87 9.71 -6.57 5.52
C PHE A 87 9.87 -7.92 4.81
N LEU A 88 10.09 -7.92 3.49
CA LEU A 88 10.24 -9.15 2.70
C LEU A 88 11.50 -9.95 3.05
N ARG A 89 12.52 -9.31 3.62
CA ARG A 89 13.72 -9.97 4.15
C ARG A 89 13.50 -10.60 5.53
N GLY A 90 12.37 -10.32 6.18
CA GLY A 90 12.11 -10.76 7.54
C GLY A 90 12.91 -10.01 8.61
N ASP A 91 13.50 -8.88 8.22
CA ASP A 91 14.35 -8.07 9.10
C ASP A 91 13.49 -7.20 10.03
N THR A 92 13.99 -6.94 11.24
CA THR A 92 13.37 -6.12 12.28
C THR A 92 14.29 -5.02 12.80
N ASN A 93 15.55 -4.99 12.33
CA ASN A 93 16.53 -3.99 12.72
C ASN A 93 16.59 -2.86 11.69
N VAL A 94 16.55 -1.61 12.15
CA VAL A 94 16.54 -0.41 11.29
C VAL A 94 17.87 -0.15 10.55
N ARG A 95 18.92 -0.93 10.78
CA ARG A 95 20.24 -0.73 10.16
C ARG A 95 20.15 -0.64 8.65
N TYR A 96 19.50 -1.64 8.01
CA TYR A 96 19.31 -1.63 6.55
C TYR A 96 18.59 -0.36 6.07
N LEU A 97 17.57 0.10 6.79
CA LEU A 97 16.84 1.31 6.44
C LEU A 97 17.74 2.54 6.53
N ARG A 98 18.50 2.69 7.62
CA ARG A 98 19.44 3.80 7.85
C ARG A 98 20.56 3.84 6.79
N GLU A 99 21.14 2.70 6.45
CA GLU A 99 22.15 2.58 5.39
C GLU A 99 21.62 3.03 4.03
N ASN A 100 20.31 2.97 3.83
CA ASN A 100 19.62 3.43 2.62
C ASN A 100 18.95 4.80 2.76
N GLY A 101 19.27 5.57 3.83
CA GLY A 101 18.75 6.92 4.05
C GLY A 101 17.26 6.96 4.40
N VAL A 102 16.73 5.90 5.00
CA VAL A 102 15.33 5.76 5.44
C VAL A 102 15.30 5.74 6.96
N THR A 103 14.57 6.68 7.56
CA THR A 103 14.53 6.92 9.01
C THR A 103 13.13 6.80 9.61
N ILE A 104 12.16 6.32 8.82
CA ILE A 104 10.74 6.31 9.20
C ILE A 104 10.40 5.38 10.37
N TRP A 105 11.35 4.57 10.83
CA TRP A 105 11.21 3.66 11.97
C TRP A 105 12.13 4.01 13.17
N ASP A 106 12.95 5.05 13.05
CA ASP A 106 13.96 5.38 14.06
C ASP A 106 13.39 5.71 15.44
N GLU A 107 12.20 6.32 15.47
CA GLU A 107 11.54 6.75 16.72
C GLU A 107 11.06 5.59 17.59
N TRP A 108 10.86 4.41 16.99
CA TRP A 108 10.39 3.20 17.70
C TRP A 108 11.50 2.18 17.97
N ALA A 109 12.67 2.35 17.37
CA ALA A 109 13.78 1.41 17.52
C ALA A 109 14.44 1.57 18.90
N ASP A 110 14.85 0.45 19.50
CA ASP A 110 15.65 0.45 20.72
C ASP A 110 17.08 0.96 20.47
N ALA A 111 17.91 0.99 21.52
CA ALA A 111 19.29 1.45 21.44
C ALA A 111 20.17 0.64 20.46
N ASN A 112 19.78 -0.61 20.14
CA ASN A 112 20.45 -1.49 19.19
C ASN A 112 19.86 -1.38 17.78
N GLY A 113 18.79 -0.58 17.61
CA GLY A 113 18.07 -0.43 16.37
C GLY A 113 17.05 -1.56 16.11
N ASP A 114 16.68 -2.35 17.11
CA ASP A 114 15.71 -3.42 16.98
C ASP A 114 14.29 -2.95 17.31
N LEU A 115 13.31 -3.53 16.63
CA LEU A 115 11.87 -3.24 16.77
C LEU A 115 11.08 -4.43 17.32
N GLY A 116 11.77 -5.53 17.66
CA GLY A 116 11.12 -6.77 18.04
C GLY A 116 10.43 -7.48 16.86
N PRO A 117 9.57 -8.47 17.12
CA PRO A 117 9.01 -9.34 16.08
C PRO A 117 7.87 -8.67 15.29
N ILE A 118 8.14 -7.50 14.68
CA ILE A 118 7.18 -6.77 13.84
C ILE A 118 7.04 -7.40 12.45
N TYR A 119 6.29 -6.78 11.57
CA TYR A 119 5.90 -7.17 10.19
C TYR A 119 6.78 -8.21 9.49
N GLY A 120 8.07 -7.91 9.27
CA GLY A 120 8.99 -8.79 8.54
C GLY A 120 9.16 -10.14 9.23
N SER A 121 9.34 -10.14 10.56
CA SER A 121 9.44 -11.36 11.36
C SER A 121 8.15 -12.20 11.27
N GLN A 122 6.98 -11.56 11.38
CA GLN A 122 5.71 -12.28 11.29
C GLN A 122 5.47 -12.85 9.88
N TRP A 123 5.81 -12.11 8.82
CA TRP A 123 5.61 -12.55 7.44
C TRP A 123 6.52 -13.72 7.04
N ARG A 124 7.78 -13.70 7.52
CA ARG A 124 8.84 -14.63 7.06
C ARG A 124 9.22 -15.70 8.07
N SER A 125 8.88 -15.52 9.35
CA SER A 125 9.31 -16.40 10.42
C SER A 125 8.31 -16.44 11.59
N TRP A 126 7.01 -16.60 11.26
CA TRP A 126 5.97 -16.75 12.28
C TRP A 126 6.25 -17.94 13.20
N ARG A 127 6.29 -17.69 14.50
CA ARG A 127 6.52 -18.74 15.50
C ARG A 127 5.20 -19.35 15.94
N GLY A 128 5.04 -20.65 15.71
CA GLY A 128 3.93 -21.44 16.22
C GLY A 128 4.14 -21.84 17.69
N ALA A 129 3.06 -22.19 18.37
CA ALA A 129 3.09 -22.66 19.77
C ALA A 129 3.92 -23.94 19.96
N ASP A 130 4.10 -24.73 18.91
CA ASP A 130 4.89 -25.96 18.86
C ASP A 130 6.39 -25.71 18.53
N GLY A 131 6.81 -24.44 18.49
CA GLY A 131 8.18 -24.01 18.17
C GLY A 131 8.55 -24.05 16.68
N ARG A 132 7.65 -24.47 15.80
CA ARG A 132 7.88 -24.38 14.34
C ARG A 132 7.78 -22.93 13.88
N THR A 133 8.59 -22.60 12.87
CA THR A 133 8.49 -21.33 12.15
C THR A 133 7.79 -21.53 10.81
N VAL A 134 6.96 -20.57 10.43
CA VAL A 134 6.23 -20.56 9.15
C VAL A 134 6.63 -19.32 8.37
N ASP A 135 7.14 -19.53 7.16
CA ASP A 135 7.30 -18.45 6.16
C ASP A 135 5.98 -18.27 5.40
N GLN A 136 5.16 -17.34 5.85
CA GLN A 136 3.85 -17.09 5.28
C GLN A 136 3.93 -16.55 3.84
N MET A 137 4.99 -15.80 3.49
CA MET A 137 5.18 -15.28 2.13
C MET A 137 5.55 -16.40 1.16
N ALA A 138 6.44 -17.30 1.55
CA ALA A 138 6.77 -18.47 0.74
C ALA A 138 5.54 -19.38 0.55
N GLU A 139 4.74 -19.56 1.60
CA GLU A 139 3.50 -20.33 1.53
C GLU A 139 2.47 -19.67 0.61
N ALA A 140 2.31 -18.34 0.67
CA ALA A 140 1.43 -17.61 -0.24
C ALA A 140 1.85 -17.80 -1.71
N VAL A 141 3.14 -17.69 -2.03
CA VAL A 141 3.67 -17.96 -3.39
C VAL A 141 3.38 -19.41 -3.81
N ARG A 142 3.59 -20.38 -2.92
CA ARG A 142 3.32 -21.80 -3.18
C ARG A 142 1.83 -22.04 -3.48
N LEU A 143 0.93 -21.45 -2.69
CA LEU A 143 -0.51 -21.58 -2.88
C LEU A 143 -0.99 -20.92 -4.18
N ILE A 144 -0.51 -19.70 -4.49
CA ILE A 144 -0.87 -19.01 -5.74
C ILE A 144 -0.48 -19.85 -6.96
N ARG A 145 0.69 -20.49 -6.94
CA ARG A 145 1.17 -21.34 -8.06
C ARG A 145 0.48 -22.69 -8.14
N GLY A 146 0.23 -23.33 -7.00
CA GLY A 146 -0.23 -24.73 -6.94
C GLY A 146 -1.74 -24.88 -6.80
N THR A 147 -2.41 -23.96 -6.13
CA THR A 147 -3.86 -23.99 -5.83
C THR A 147 -4.43 -22.57 -5.85
N PRO A 148 -4.44 -21.90 -7.02
CA PRO A 148 -4.83 -20.48 -7.14
C PRO A 148 -6.25 -20.19 -6.64
N ASP A 149 -7.16 -21.16 -6.68
CA ASP A 149 -8.54 -21.04 -6.18
C ASP A 149 -8.64 -21.08 -4.65
N SER A 150 -7.53 -21.24 -3.95
CA SER A 150 -7.50 -21.32 -2.48
C SER A 150 -7.96 -20.00 -1.85
N ARG A 151 -8.89 -20.11 -0.89
CA ARG A 151 -9.33 -18.98 -0.05
C ARG A 151 -8.45 -18.78 1.19
N ARG A 152 -7.30 -19.51 1.27
CA ARG A 152 -6.38 -19.53 2.41
C ARG A 152 -5.06 -18.83 2.13
N ILE A 153 -4.98 -18.03 1.07
CA ILE A 153 -3.78 -17.27 0.70
C ILE A 153 -3.75 -16.00 1.55
N ILE A 154 -3.44 -16.16 2.83
CA ILE A 154 -3.47 -15.10 3.85
C ILE A 154 -2.08 -14.99 4.48
N VAL A 155 -1.67 -13.75 4.74
CA VAL A 155 -0.48 -13.40 5.52
C VAL A 155 -0.92 -12.50 6.68
N SER A 156 -0.62 -12.92 7.92
CA SER A 156 -0.96 -12.18 9.14
C SER A 156 0.29 -11.61 9.80
N ALA A 157 0.19 -10.36 10.25
CA ALA A 157 1.20 -9.75 11.12
C ALA A 157 0.71 -9.61 12.56
N TRP A 158 -0.57 -9.90 12.83
CA TRP A 158 -1.17 -9.81 14.15
C TRP A 158 -1.01 -11.12 14.91
N ASN A 159 0.03 -11.19 15.73
CA ASN A 159 0.32 -12.33 16.62
C ASN A 159 0.05 -11.94 18.07
N PRO A 160 -1.09 -12.31 18.65
CA PRO A 160 -1.44 -11.92 20.03
C PRO A 160 -0.41 -12.36 21.08
N ALA A 161 0.32 -13.43 20.83
CA ALA A 161 1.32 -13.96 21.76
C ALA A 161 2.65 -13.15 21.76
N GLU A 162 2.82 -12.24 20.81
CA GLU A 162 4.07 -11.46 20.66
C GLU A 162 3.85 -9.94 20.67
N LEU A 163 2.62 -9.44 20.87
CA LEU A 163 2.32 -8.01 20.82
C LEU A 163 3.14 -7.20 21.82
N ASP A 164 3.35 -7.71 23.02
CA ASP A 164 4.11 -7.04 24.09
C ASP A 164 5.61 -6.93 23.77
N ARG A 165 6.08 -7.68 22.78
CA ARG A 165 7.48 -7.67 22.33
C ARG A 165 7.71 -6.78 21.11
N MET A 166 6.62 -6.28 20.49
CA MET A 166 6.67 -5.40 19.34
C MET A 166 6.84 -3.96 19.79
N ALA A 167 7.81 -3.24 19.25
CA ALA A 167 7.94 -1.79 19.48
C ALA A 167 6.67 -1.04 19.05
N LEU A 168 6.00 -1.53 18.00
CA LEU A 168 4.71 -1.03 17.53
C LEU A 168 3.84 -2.21 17.07
N PRO A 169 2.71 -2.52 17.75
CA PRO A 169 1.77 -3.54 17.31
C PRO A 169 1.27 -3.28 15.87
N ALA A 170 1.28 -4.31 15.04
CA ALA A 170 1.01 -4.20 13.62
C ALA A 170 -0.30 -3.47 13.28
N CYS A 171 -0.23 -2.35 12.59
CA CYS A 171 -1.39 -1.64 12.03
C CYS A 171 -1.98 -2.39 10.84
N HIS A 172 -1.12 -2.92 9.96
CA HIS A 172 -1.48 -3.81 8.86
C HIS A 172 -1.65 -5.22 9.40
N VAL A 173 -2.87 -5.58 9.77
CA VAL A 173 -3.17 -6.80 10.54
C VAL A 173 -2.97 -8.05 9.70
N LEU A 174 -3.59 -8.08 8.54
CA LEU A 174 -3.48 -9.19 7.58
C LEU A 174 -3.76 -8.70 6.17
N PHE A 175 -3.26 -9.45 5.20
CA PHE A 175 -3.66 -9.31 3.81
C PHE A 175 -3.92 -10.68 3.19
N GLN A 176 -4.79 -10.68 2.18
CA GLN A 176 -5.22 -11.86 1.45
C GLN A 176 -5.03 -11.66 -0.04
N PHE A 177 -4.52 -12.68 -0.71
CA PHE A 177 -4.47 -12.71 -2.17
C PHE A 177 -5.65 -13.48 -2.76
N HIS A 178 -6.09 -13.05 -3.93
CA HIS A 178 -7.14 -13.68 -4.71
C HIS A 178 -6.71 -13.77 -6.16
N VAL A 179 -6.87 -14.94 -6.77
CA VAL A 179 -6.59 -15.18 -8.18
C VAL A 179 -7.89 -15.39 -8.93
N GLN A 180 -8.11 -14.63 -9.99
CA GLN A 180 -9.23 -14.80 -10.89
C GLN A 180 -8.83 -14.39 -12.31
N ASP A 181 -9.22 -15.18 -13.31
CA ASP A 181 -8.98 -14.89 -14.74
C ASP A 181 -7.52 -14.59 -15.09
N GLY A 182 -6.56 -15.23 -14.38
CA GLY A 182 -5.13 -15.02 -14.53
C GLY A 182 -4.63 -13.69 -13.96
N GLU A 183 -5.40 -13.05 -13.11
CA GLU A 183 -5.05 -11.82 -12.38
C GLU A 183 -4.93 -12.07 -10.89
N LEU A 184 -3.97 -11.39 -10.27
CA LEU A 184 -3.75 -11.42 -8.81
C LEU A 184 -4.20 -10.10 -8.19
N SER A 185 -5.13 -10.20 -7.26
CA SER A 185 -5.59 -9.09 -6.41
C SER A 185 -5.15 -9.30 -4.97
N CYS A 186 -5.02 -8.20 -4.23
CA CYS A 186 -4.68 -8.21 -2.80
C CYS A 186 -5.69 -7.38 -2.01
N GLN A 187 -6.13 -7.88 -0.86
CA GLN A 187 -6.91 -7.11 0.10
C GLN A 187 -6.16 -7.01 1.42
N LEU A 188 -5.93 -5.77 1.90
CA LEU A 188 -5.37 -5.46 3.20
C LEU A 188 -6.48 -5.10 4.19
N TYR A 189 -6.43 -5.64 5.43
CA TYR A 189 -7.11 -5.07 6.57
C TYR A 189 -6.13 -4.31 7.47
N GLN A 190 -6.34 -3.00 7.61
CA GLN A 190 -5.57 -2.11 8.46
C GLN A 190 -6.44 -1.64 9.64
N ARG A 191 -6.08 -2.04 10.89
CA ARG A 191 -6.86 -1.76 12.09
C ARG A 191 -6.84 -0.30 12.52
N SER A 192 -5.74 0.40 12.22
CA SER A 192 -5.49 1.79 12.60
C SER A 192 -4.74 2.49 11.46
N ALA A 193 -5.30 3.57 10.95
CA ALA A 193 -4.85 4.17 9.70
C ALA A 193 -4.80 5.70 9.83
N ASP A 194 -3.59 6.27 9.99
CA ASP A 194 -3.34 7.69 9.77
C ASP A 194 -3.56 8.01 8.30
N LEU A 195 -4.69 8.65 8.02
CA LEU A 195 -5.12 8.91 6.65
C LEU A 195 -4.21 9.89 5.92
N PHE A 196 -3.56 10.83 6.63
CA PHE A 196 -2.75 11.84 5.97
C PHE A 196 -1.32 11.39 5.67
N LEU A 197 -0.57 10.88 6.67
CA LEU A 197 0.82 10.45 6.47
C LEU A 197 0.92 8.98 6.07
N GLY A 198 0.24 8.07 6.81
CA GLY A 198 0.41 6.63 6.66
C GLY A 198 -0.28 6.04 5.44
N VAL A 199 -1.57 6.29 5.25
CA VAL A 199 -2.38 5.63 4.21
C VAL A 199 -1.82 5.77 2.79
N PRO A 200 -1.32 6.94 2.32
CA PRO A 200 -0.71 7.04 1.00
C PRO A 200 0.52 6.14 0.81
N PHE A 201 1.34 5.98 1.85
CA PHE A 201 2.48 5.05 1.87
C PHE A 201 1.99 3.60 1.78
N ASN A 202 0.98 3.26 2.59
CA ASN A 202 0.44 1.90 2.65
C ASN A 202 -0.20 1.49 1.32
N ILE A 203 -0.95 2.38 0.66
CA ILE A 203 -1.53 2.14 -0.68
C ILE A 203 -0.40 1.78 -1.67
N ALA A 204 0.64 2.60 -1.75
CA ALA A 204 1.75 2.38 -2.67
C ALA A 204 2.54 1.11 -2.32
N SER A 205 2.79 0.83 -1.03
CA SER A 205 3.52 -0.35 -0.57
C SER A 205 2.79 -1.66 -0.93
N TYR A 206 1.48 -1.77 -0.64
CA TYR A 206 0.72 -2.98 -0.94
C TYR A 206 0.38 -3.14 -2.43
N ALA A 207 0.22 -2.04 -3.16
CA ALA A 207 0.16 -2.09 -4.62
C ALA A 207 1.46 -2.65 -5.19
N LEU A 208 2.63 -2.19 -4.70
CA LEU A 208 3.94 -2.68 -5.11
C LEU A 208 4.11 -4.18 -4.77
N LEU A 209 3.74 -4.59 -3.56
CA LEU A 209 3.73 -6.00 -3.16
C LEU A 209 2.87 -6.85 -4.10
N THR A 210 1.69 -6.35 -4.49
CA THR A 210 0.80 -7.05 -5.42
C THR A 210 1.43 -7.23 -6.80
N LEU A 211 2.10 -6.17 -7.33
CA LEU A 211 2.84 -6.26 -8.59
C LEU A 211 3.98 -7.29 -8.52
N MET A 212 4.78 -7.26 -7.43
CA MET A 212 5.87 -8.22 -7.20
C MET A 212 5.34 -9.66 -7.13
N MET A 213 4.29 -9.90 -6.35
CA MET A 213 3.66 -11.20 -6.21
C MET A 213 3.09 -11.70 -7.56
N ALA A 214 2.42 -10.85 -8.32
CA ALA A 214 1.92 -11.19 -9.65
C ALA A 214 3.07 -11.60 -10.59
N GLN A 215 4.16 -10.81 -10.65
CA GLN A 215 5.32 -11.13 -11.47
C GLN A 215 5.96 -12.47 -11.11
N VAL A 216 6.26 -12.70 -9.82
CA VAL A 216 6.95 -13.94 -9.42
C VAL A 216 6.07 -15.18 -9.55
N THR A 217 4.76 -15.03 -9.57
CA THR A 217 3.82 -16.14 -9.76
C THR A 217 3.35 -16.32 -11.21
N GLY A 218 3.77 -15.42 -12.12
CA GLY A 218 3.42 -15.49 -13.54
C GLY A 218 1.99 -15.02 -13.86
N LEU A 219 1.39 -14.24 -12.96
CA LEU A 219 0.05 -13.67 -13.12
C LEU A 219 0.12 -12.20 -13.55
N ARG A 220 -1.00 -11.68 -14.03
CA ARG A 220 -1.19 -10.24 -14.25
C ARG A 220 -1.64 -9.57 -12.95
N PRO A 221 -1.31 -8.29 -12.70
CA PRO A 221 -1.88 -7.55 -11.58
C PRO A 221 -3.38 -7.29 -11.81
N GLY A 222 -4.17 -7.43 -10.75
CA GLY A 222 -5.60 -7.10 -10.71
C GLY A 222 -5.87 -5.84 -9.92
N GLU A 223 -6.46 -5.97 -8.71
CA GLU A 223 -6.81 -4.86 -7.83
C GLU A 223 -6.06 -4.92 -6.49
N PHE A 224 -5.81 -3.76 -5.90
CA PHE A 224 -5.54 -3.62 -4.47
C PHE A 224 -6.79 -3.08 -3.77
N VAL A 225 -7.26 -3.79 -2.76
CA VAL A 225 -8.40 -3.42 -1.92
C VAL A 225 -7.89 -3.09 -0.52
N HIS A 226 -8.11 -1.86 -0.06
CA HIS A 226 -7.69 -1.41 1.25
C HIS A 226 -8.90 -1.26 2.17
N THR A 227 -8.99 -2.11 3.18
CA THR A 227 -10.05 -2.09 4.18
C THR A 227 -9.51 -1.55 5.50
N PHE A 228 -10.22 -0.60 6.07
CA PHE A 228 -9.82 0.13 7.27
C PHE A 228 -10.74 -0.21 8.45
N GLY A 229 -10.15 -0.37 9.63
CA GLY A 229 -10.86 -0.32 10.90
C GLY A 229 -11.04 1.13 11.37
N ASP A 230 -10.13 1.63 12.23
CA ASP A 230 -10.09 3.03 12.65
C ASP A 230 -9.33 3.85 11.59
N LEU A 231 -10.07 4.60 10.76
CA LEU A 231 -9.52 5.52 9.76
C LEU A 231 -9.63 6.94 10.29
N HIS A 232 -8.49 7.60 10.51
CA HIS A 232 -8.46 8.89 11.20
C HIS A 232 -7.49 9.90 10.60
N LEU A 233 -7.77 11.16 10.89
CA LEU A 233 -6.87 12.31 10.71
C LEU A 233 -6.49 12.84 12.08
N TYR A 234 -5.21 13.05 12.33
CA TYR A 234 -4.76 13.78 13.50
C TYR A 234 -5.23 15.23 13.45
N ALA A 235 -5.54 15.81 14.60
CA ALA A 235 -6.07 17.18 14.70
C ALA A 235 -5.12 18.21 14.08
N ASN A 236 -3.83 18.01 14.18
CA ASN A 236 -2.78 18.84 13.59
C ASN A 236 -2.55 18.59 12.07
N HIS A 237 -3.31 17.68 11.43
CA HIS A 237 -3.25 17.40 9.99
C HIS A 237 -4.48 17.96 9.21
N LEU A 238 -5.46 18.56 9.88
CA LEU A 238 -6.72 18.95 9.24
C LEU A 238 -6.53 20.05 8.17
N ALA A 239 -5.61 20.99 8.41
CA ALA A 239 -5.30 22.05 7.44
C ALA A 239 -4.63 21.47 6.20
N GLN A 240 -3.66 20.57 6.39
CA GLN A 240 -2.92 19.87 5.33
C GLN A 240 -3.85 18.97 4.48
N ALA A 241 -4.80 18.28 5.12
CA ALA A 241 -5.77 17.46 4.43
C ALA A 241 -6.68 18.32 3.50
N ARG A 242 -7.12 19.49 3.99
CA ARG A 242 -7.90 20.45 3.18
C ARG A 242 -7.07 21.05 2.04
N GLU A 243 -5.80 21.39 2.31
CA GLU A 243 -4.88 21.84 1.26
C GLU A 243 -4.73 20.78 0.17
N GLN A 244 -4.52 19.51 0.55
CA GLN A 244 -4.38 18.41 -0.40
C GLN A 244 -5.64 18.20 -1.25
N LEU A 245 -6.83 18.30 -0.66
CA LEU A 245 -8.11 18.22 -1.38
C LEU A 245 -8.32 19.35 -2.37
N GLY A 246 -7.77 20.53 -2.12
CA GLY A 246 -7.81 21.67 -3.04
C GLY A 246 -6.89 21.53 -4.26
N ARG A 247 -6.07 20.50 -4.35
CA ARG A 247 -5.14 20.28 -5.46
C ARG A 247 -5.74 19.35 -6.50
N GLU A 248 -5.72 19.77 -7.78
CA GLU A 248 -6.17 18.95 -8.89
C GLU A 248 -5.31 17.68 -9.05
N PRO A 249 -5.92 16.49 -9.11
CA PRO A 249 -5.19 15.25 -9.40
C PRO A 249 -4.51 15.31 -10.76
N ARG A 250 -3.26 14.80 -10.83
CA ARG A 250 -2.52 14.63 -12.07
C ARG A 250 -2.57 13.18 -12.55
N ALA A 251 -2.11 12.95 -13.77
CA ALA A 251 -2.04 11.60 -14.34
C ALA A 251 -1.27 10.65 -13.44
N LEU A 252 -1.79 9.42 -13.29
CA LEU A 252 -1.13 8.39 -12.51
C LEU A 252 0.09 7.85 -13.26
N PRO A 253 1.19 7.57 -12.53
CA PRO A 253 2.37 6.95 -13.09
C PRO A 253 2.16 5.45 -13.34
N ARG A 254 3.17 4.84 -13.95
CA ARG A 254 3.31 3.38 -14.06
C ARG A 254 4.52 2.91 -13.28
N MET A 255 4.36 1.80 -12.57
CA MET A 255 5.48 1.12 -11.92
C MET A 255 5.99 -0.01 -12.83
N ARG A 256 7.27 0.04 -13.18
CA ARG A 256 7.95 -1.05 -13.87
C ARG A 256 8.86 -1.79 -12.91
N LEU A 257 8.78 -3.10 -12.95
CA LEU A 257 9.66 -4.00 -12.22
C LEU A 257 10.64 -4.65 -13.20
N ASN A 258 11.86 -4.92 -12.74
CA ASN A 258 12.84 -5.66 -13.52
C ASN A 258 12.29 -7.08 -13.83
N PRO A 259 12.03 -7.40 -15.11
CA PRO A 259 11.39 -8.66 -15.49
C PRO A 259 12.29 -9.90 -15.25
N ALA A 260 13.57 -9.71 -14.95
CA ALA A 260 14.49 -10.82 -14.65
C ALA A 260 14.25 -11.42 -13.25
N ARG A 261 13.58 -10.69 -12.34
CA ARG A 261 13.34 -11.15 -10.98
C ARG A 261 12.24 -12.21 -10.96
N ARG A 262 12.58 -13.39 -10.37
CA ARG A 262 11.70 -14.56 -10.32
C ARG A 262 11.31 -14.99 -8.90
N ARG A 263 11.95 -14.41 -7.89
CA ARG A 263 11.70 -14.65 -6.48
C ARG A 263 11.58 -13.30 -5.75
N LEU A 264 10.81 -13.26 -4.69
CA LEU A 264 10.62 -12.02 -3.90
C LEU A 264 11.95 -11.54 -3.27
N GLU A 265 12.79 -12.47 -2.88
CA GLU A 265 14.09 -12.22 -2.24
C GLU A 265 15.13 -11.63 -3.19
N ASP A 266 14.94 -11.76 -4.50
CA ASP A 266 15.88 -11.29 -5.51
C ASP A 266 15.74 -9.78 -5.81
N PHE A 267 14.63 -9.16 -5.41
CA PHE A 267 14.40 -7.74 -5.66
C PHE A 267 15.32 -6.86 -4.83
N VAL A 268 15.87 -5.84 -5.52
CA VAL A 268 16.63 -4.74 -4.95
C VAL A 268 16.02 -3.41 -5.35
N TYR A 269 16.42 -2.31 -4.73
CA TYR A 269 15.83 -0.99 -4.97
C TYR A 269 15.86 -0.57 -6.46
N GLU A 270 16.93 -0.91 -7.16
CA GLU A 270 17.16 -0.57 -8.58
C GLU A 270 16.23 -1.32 -9.56
N ASP A 271 15.51 -2.32 -9.08
CA ASP A 271 14.54 -3.07 -9.89
C ASP A 271 13.20 -2.34 -10.09
N PHE A 272 13.01 -1.18 -9.44
CA PHE A 272 11.77 -0.42 -9.46
C PHE A 272 11.94 0.90 -10.18
N THR A 273 11.14 1.13 -11.23
CA THR A 273 11.13 2.40 -11.97
C THR A 273 9.71 2.96 -12.01
N LEU A 274 9.53 4.14 -11.43
CA LEU A 274 8.26 4.86 -11.49
C LEU A 274 8.26 5.84 -12.67
N GLU A 275 7.52 5.52 -13.72
CA GLU A 275 7.44 6.30 -14.94
C GLU A 275 6.28 7.30 -14.91
N GLY A 276 6.53 8.55 -15.27
CA GLY A 276 5.50 9.58 -15.39
C GLY A 276 4.96 10.11 -14.05
N TYR A 277 5.71 9.99 -12.96
CA TYR A 277 5.30 10.56 -11.66
C TYR A 277 5.60 12.06 -11.61
N ASP A 278 4.56 12.86 -11.79
CA ASP A 278 4.58 14.34 -11.71
C ASP A 278 3.62 14.82 -10.61
N PRO A 279 3.99 14.72 -9.32
CA PRO A 279 3.13 15.13 -8.23
C PRO A 279 3.21 16.64 -7.95
N HIS A 280 2.18 17.17 -7.27
CA HIS A 280 2.32 18.44 -6.56
C HIS A 280 3.42 18.37 -5.48
N PRO A 281 3.95 19.52 -5.05
CA PRO A 281 4.93 19.55 -3.95
C PRO A 281 4.45 18.82 -2.70
N ALA A 282 5.40 18.30 -1.91
CA ALA A 282 5.09 17.67 -0.64
C ALA A 282 4.38 18.65 0.31
N ILE A 283 3.47 18.13 1.12
CA ILE A 283 2.84 18.87 2.22
C ILE A 283 3.45 18.31 3.52
N LYS A 284 4.15 19.16 4.26
CA LYS A 284 4.76 18.79 5.53
C LYS A 284 3.71 18.69 6.63
N ALA A 285 3.81 17.67 7.48
CA ALA A 285 3.00 17.51 8.67
C ALA A 285 3.85 16.87 9.79
N PRO A 286 3.60 17.19 11.07
CA PRO A 286 4.31 16.57 12.19
C PRO A 286 3.85 15.10 12.32
N VAL A 287 4.78 14.23 12.70
CA VAL A 287 4.46 12.84 13.07
C VAL A 287 3.89 12.84 14.49
N ALA A 288 2.81 12.13 14.73
CA ALA A 288 2.27 11.91 16.06
C ALA A 288 2.88 10.61 16.64
N VAL A 289 3.68 10.73 17.68
CA VAL A 289 4.42 9.64 18.37
C VAL A 289 3.93 9.40 19.79
#